data_49f565b2bd1662205f145e541079bc6d
#
_entry.id   49f565b2bd1662205f145e541079bc6d
#
_cell.length_a   1.000
_cell.length_b   1.000
_cell.length_c   1.000
_cell.angle_alpha   90.00
_cell.angle_beta   90.00
_cell.angle_gamma   90.00
#
_symmetry.space_group_name_H-M   'P 1'
#
loop_
_entity.id
_entity.type
_entity.pdbx_description
1 polymer ?
#
loop_
_entity_poly.entity_id
_entity_poly.type
_entity_poly.pdbx_seq_one_letter_code
_entity_poly.pdbx_strand_id
1 'polypeptide(L)'
;TKVVFGPGKLKELASMKLPGKKALICVTEDGLMEKLGIQGRVLQYLSQNQIESVVYDKVTPNPTRKGVMEAAELAKVENCDFFIGLGGGSSIDTAKAASIMMVNEGDLWDYAQAGTGGRKEVKGAFPVMTITTTAGTGTECDPWCVITNEQTKEKLDFGTDAVFPVISVIDPELMLTLPRTLTLYQGFDALFHAVECYIATCGCKLTDIYCLEAVKLITRWLPVVAEDGENLEARVNISYAANVLCGFAQSLSATISPHIIGQCMSGLFPGFVHGASLIVTAEAYYKLVIDRGYVSDKFQELGRAMGEEQEEGRPGSSFLSGLTKLMAQTEMRDLPMSQFGVRKEDLKRIAEISTGIGFDFDPYVL
;
A
#
# COMPACT_ATOMS: atom_id res chain seq x y z
N THR A 1 0.51 -1.14 -16.26
CA THR A 1 1.43 -0.09 -15.75
C THR A 1 2.79 -0.14 -16.43
N LYS A 2 3.28 1.00 -16.95
CA LYS A 2 4.69 1.16 -17.34
C LYS A 2 5.51 1.56 -16.12
N VAL A 3 6.38 0.68 -15.65
CA VAL A 3 7.24 0.94 -14.50
C VAL A 3 8.56 1.57 -14.95
N VAL A 4 8.92 2.71 -14.36
CA VAL A 4 10.19 3.42 -14.54
C VAL A 4 10.94 3.34 -13.21
N PHE A 5 11.78 2.32 -13.06
CA PHE A 5 12.40 1.94 -11.81
C PHE A 5 13.91 2.20 -11.79
N GLY A 6 14.42 2.69 -10.68
CA GLY A 6 15.84 2.78 -10.34
C GLY A 6 16.28 4.18 -9.90
N PRO A 7 17.50 4.29 -9.35
CA PRO A 7 18.06 5.55 -8.87
C PRO A 7 18.12 6.61 -9.98
N GLY A 8 17.75 7.85 -9.64
CA GLY A 8 17.78 9.01 -10.54
C GLY A 8 16.73 8.98 -11.64
N LYS A 9 15.72 8.08 -11.58
CA LYS A 9 14.69 7.94 -12.62
C LYS A 9 13.68 9.07 -12.66
N LEU A 10 13.55 9.85 -11.60
CA LEU A 10 12.66 11.01 -11.59
C LEU A 10 12.93 11.98 -12.77
N LYS A 11 14.18 12.14 -13.19
CA LYS A 11 14.57 13.02 -14.30
C LYS A 11 13.95 12.65 -15.66
N GLU A 12 13.50 11.39 -15.84
CA GLU A 12 12.89 10.96 -17.10
C GLU A 12 11.56 11.67 -17.38
N LEU A 13 10.91 12.26 -16.34
CA LEU A 13 9.75 13.11 -16.52
C LEU A 13 9.94 14.26 -17.49
N ALA A 14 11.17 14.76 -17.64
CA ALA A 14 11.50 15.88 -18.50
C ALA A 14 11.34 15.56 -20.00
N SER A 15 11.28 14.29 -20.39
CA SER A 15 11.29 13.89 -21.81
C SER A 15 10.39 12.69 -22.15
N MET A 16 9.87 11.96 -21.15
CA MET A 16 8.99 10.82 -21.43
C MET A 16 7.64 11.28 -21.95
N LYS A 17 7.00 10.44 -22.77
CA LYS A 17 5.61 10.68 -23.18
C LYS A 17 4.68 10.49 -21.98
N LEU A 18 3.95 11.53 -21.60
CA LEU A 18 2.96 11.53 -20.53
C LEU A 18 1.53 11.39 -21.11
N PRO A 19 0.55 11.00 -20.26
CA PRO A 19 -0.79 10.64 -20.74
C PRO A 19 -1.69 11.83 -21.06
N GLY A 20 -1.29 13.04 -20.72
CA GLY A 20 -2.09 14.25 -20.91
C GLY A 20 -1.23 15.51 -21.09
N LYS A 21 -1.88 16.66 -20.96
CA LYS A 21 -1.30 18.00 -21.11
C LYS A 21 -1.32 18.83 -19.83
N LYS A 22 -2.26 18.56 -18.92
CA LYS A 22 -2.41 19.28 -17.66
C LYS A 22 -2.71 18.30 -16.52
N ALA A 23 -1.77 18.18 -15.57
CA ALA A 23 -1.85 17.28 -14.44
C ALA A 23 -2.49 17.92 -13.20
N LEU A 24 -3.35 17.18 -12.48
CA LEU A 24 -3.55 17.43 -11.05
C LEU A 24 -2.56 16.60 -10.24
N ILE A 25 -1.72 17.24 -9.43
CA ILE A 25 -0.73 16.58 -8.57
C ILE A 25 -1.28 16.52 -7.15
N CYS A 26 -1.53 15.32 -6.62
CA CYS A 26 -1.96 15.11 -5.25
C CYS A 26 -0.75 14.89 -4.34
N VAL A 27 -0.60 15.73 -3.30
CA VAL A 27 0.47 15.64 -2.29
C VAL A 27 -0.10 15.80 -0.89
N THR A 28 0.63 15.30 0.12
CA THR A 28 0.24 15.42 1.52
C THR A 28 0.28 16.86 2.04
N GLU A 29 -0.63 17.19 2.98
CA GLU A 29 -0.82 18.53 3.55
C GLU A 29 0.31 19.01 4.46
N ASP A 30 1.24 18.13 4.84
CA ASP A 30 2.37 18.44 5.72
C ASP A 30 3.48 19.25 5.07
N GLY A 31 3.38 19.51 3.77
CA GLY A 31 4.35 20.23 2.96
C GLY A 31 5.70 19.51 2.84
N LEU A 32 5.75 18.20 3.15
CA LEU A 32 7.01 17.44 3.14
C LEU A 32 7.63 17.36 1.74
N MET A 33 6.83 17.17 0.70
CA MET A 33 7.31 17.08 -0.68
C MET A 33 7.97 18.39 -1.15
N GLU A 34 7.46 19.54 -0.69
CA GLU A 34 8.04 20.85 -0.94
C GLU A 34 9.34 21.04 -0.15
N LYS A 35 9.32 20.78 1.16
CA LYS A 35 10.48 20.90 2.06
C LYS A 35 11.67 20.06 1.63
N LEU A 36 11.43 18.86 1.07
CA LEU A 36 12.46 17.97 0.52
C LEU A 36 12.88 18.36 -0.90
N GLY A 37 12.28 19.39 -1.50
CA GLY A 37 12.56 19.84 -2.86
C GLY A 37 12.07 18.84 -3.95
N ILE A 38 11.34 17.80 -3.58
CA ILE A 38 10.85 16.78 -4.52
C ILE A 38 9.78 17.39 -5.42
N GLN A 39 8.80 18.08 -4.83
CA GLN A 39 7.74 18.76 -5.58
C GLN A 39 8.31 19.76 -6.59
N GLY A 40 9.29 20.58 -6.18
CA GLY A 40 9.93 21.55 -7.07
C GLY A 40 10.61 20.88 -8.28
N ARG A 41 11.32 19.76 -8.07
CA ARG A 41 11.91 18.97 -9.16
C ARG A 41 10.86 18.39 -10.11
N VAL A 42 9.76 17.86 -9.58
CA VAL A 42 8.66 17.33 -10.39
C VAL A 42 8.05 18.42 -11.26
N LEU A 43 7.70 19.57 -10.67
CA LEU A 43 7.15 20.73 -11.39
C LEU A 43 8.11 21.21 -12.49
N GLN A 44 9.39 21.29 -12.19
CA GLN A 44 10.43 21.68 -13.16
C GLN A 44 10.49 20.70 -14.35
N TYR A 45 10.51 19.38 -14.10
CA TYR A 45 10.57 18.38 -15.17
C TYR A 45 9.29 18.34 -16.00
N LEU A 46 8.12 18.49 -15.37
CA LEU A 46 6.86 18.60 -16.10
C LEU A 46 6.85 19.84 -17.00
N SER A 47 7.29 20.98 -16.52
CA SER A 47 7.39 22.21 -17.30
C SER A 47 8.37 22.06 -18.48
N GLN A 48 9.53 21.42 -18.30
CA GLN A 48 10.45 21.08 -19.38
C GLN A 48 9.81 20.19 -20.44
N ASN A 49 8.90 19.32 -20.02
CA ASN A 49 8.13 18.44 -20.91
C ASN A 49 6.83 19.09 -21.45
N GLN A 50 6.68 20.40 -21.25
CA GLN A 50 5.51 21.18 -21.70
C GLN A 50 4.18 20.67 -21.11
N ILE A 51 4.20 20.18 -19.89
CA ILE A 51 3.02 19.77 -19.11
C ILE A 51 2.69 20.86 -18.10
N GLU A 52 1.45 21.34 -18.16
CA GLU A 52 0.90 22.20 -17.12
C GLU A 52 0.54 21.37 -15.87
N SER A 53 0.57 21.99 -14.71
CA SER A 53 0.24 21.29 -13.47
C SER A 53 -0.43 22.19 -12.44
N VAL A 54 -1.37 21.59 -11.71
CA VAL A 54 -2.03 22.16 -10.54
C VAL A 54 -1.74 21.24 -9.36
N VAL A 55 -1.47 21.79 -8.18
CA VAL A 55 -1.18 21.01 -6.98
C VAL A 55 -2.41 21.02 -6.06
N TYR A 56 -2.83 19.83 -5.64
CA TYR A 56 -3.75 19.61 -4.53
C TYR A 56 -2.93 19.14 -3.33
N ASP A 57 -2.70 20.02 -2.37
CA ASP A 57 -1.80 19.87 -1.22
C ASP A 57 -2.54 19.59 0.09
N LYS A 58 -3.70 18.95 0.03
CA LYS A 58 -4.57 18.69 1.19
C LYS A 58 -4.79 17.20 1.47
N VAL A 59 -3.92 16.33 0.95
CA VAL A 59 -4.03 14.90 1.21
C VAL A 59 -3.63 14.60 2.65
N THR A 60 -4.54 14.00 3.42
CA THR A 60 -4.26 13.53 4.79
C THR A 60 -3.66 12.12 4.78
N PRO A 61 -2.86 11.75 5.78
CA PRO A 61 -2.62 10.32 6.08
C PRO A 61 -3.97 9.61 6.27
N ASN A 62 -4.16 8.43 5.68
CA ASN A 62 -5.48 7.82 5.52
C ASN A 62 -6.43 8.75 4.74
N PRO A 63 -6.32 8.78 3.41
CA PRO A 63 -7.04 9.76 2.60
C PRO A 63 -8.55 9.62 2.77
N THR A 64 -9.23 10.78 2.77
CA THR A 64 -10.65 10.83 3.07
C THR A 64 -11.51 10.96 1.82
N ARG A 65 -12.76 10.46 1.89
CA ARG A 65 -13.78 10.67 0.87
C ARG A 65 -13.93 12.16 0.52
N LYS A 66 -13.97 13.03 1.54
CA LYS A 66 -14.05 14.48 1.33
C LYS A 66 -12.88 15.03 0.53
N GLY A 67 -11.64 14.65 0.91
CA GLY A 67 -10.44 15.09 0.19
C GLY A 67 -10.42 14.63 -1.26
N VAL A 68 -10.87 13.40 -1.54
CA VAL A 68 -11.02 12.90 -2.92
C VAL A 68 -12.00 13.73 -3.73
N MET A 69 -13.18 14.05 -3.17
CA MET A 69 -14.18 14.87 -3.87
C MET A 69 -13.68 16.30 -4.13
N GLU A 70 -12.95 16.90 -3.18
CA GLU A 70 -12.32 18.21 -3.36
C GLU A 70 -11.23 18.19 -4.46
N ALA A 71 -10.39 17.15 -4.49
CA ALA A 71 -9.39 16.99 -5.54
C ALA A 71 -10.01 16.83 -6.93
N ALA A 72 -11.06 16.02 -7.05
CA ALA A 72 -11.79 15.84 -8.31
C ALA A 72 -12.44 17.14 -8.78
N GLU A 73 -13.05 17.92 -7.89
CA GLU A 73 -13.64 19.22 -8.23
C GLU A 73 -12.59 20.22 -8.70
N LEU A 74 -11.44 20.29 -8.00
CA LEU A 74 -10.32 21.13 -8.44
C LEU A 74 -9.84 20.75 -9.85
N ALA A 75 -9.71 19.44 -10.11
CA ALA A 75 -9.31 18.94 -11.43
C ALA A 75 -10.29 19.35 -12.55
N LYS A 76 -11.60 19.31 -12.26
CA LYS A 76 -12.66 19.75 -13.21
C LYS A 76 -12.58 21.25 -13.49
N VAL A 77 -12.49 22.08 -12.44
CA VAL A 77 -12.40 23.55 -12.56
C VAL A 77 -11.15 23.96 -13.34
N GLU A 78 -10.04 23.31 -13.08
CA GLU A 78 -8.76 23.59 -13.72
C GLU A 78 -8.58 22.91 -15.09
N ASN A 79 -9.54 22.10 -15.53
CA ASN A 79 -9.49 21.32 -16.78
C ASN A 79 -8.24 20.41 -16.85
N CYS A 80 -7.90 19.73 -15.76
CA CYS A 80 -6.86 18.72 -15.75
C CYS A 80 -7.34 17.49 -16.54
N ASP A 81 -6.42 16.87 -17.29
CA ASP A 81 -6.72 15.71 -18.15
C ASP A 81 -6.04 14.42 -17.70
N PHE A 82 -5.21 14.49 -16.64
CA PHE A 82 -4.66 13.32 -15.92
C PHE A 82 -4.25 13.67 -14.49
N PHE A 83 -3.94 12.65 -13.69
CA PHE A 83 -3.57 12.78 -12.29
C PHE A 83 -2.17 12.27 -12.02
N ILE A 84 -1.49 12.89 -11.04
CA ILE A 84 -0.21 12.41 -10.50
C ILE A 84 -0.35 12.27 -8.98
N GLY A 85 -0.19 11.04 -8.45
CA GLY A 85 0.02 10.83 -7.03
C GLY A 85 1.51 11.00 -6.70
N LEU A 86 1.88 12.08 -6.03
CA LEU A 86 3.25 12.37 -5.60
C LEU A 86 3.39 12.19 -4.10
N GLY A 87 4.04 11.13 -3.66
CA GLY A 87 4.19 10.83 -2.23
C GLY A 87 4.06 9.34 -1.92
N GLY A 88 3.53 9.00 -0.76
CA GLY A 88 3.19 7.62 -0.39
C GLY A 88 1.83 7.20 -0.88
N GLY A 89 1.35 6.03 -0.43
CA GLY A 89 0.06 5.46 -0.80
C GLY A 89 -1.10 6.43 -0.71
N SER A 90 -1.18 7.26 0.35
CA SER A 90 -2.26 8.23 0.53
C SER A 90 -2.40 9.22 -0.64
N SER A 91 -1.29 9.74 -1.16
CA SER A 91 -1.28 10.65 -2.31
C SER A 91 -1.69 9.93 -3.59
N ILE A 92 -1.22 8.70 -3.77
CA ILE A 92 -1.52 7.87 -4.94
C ILE A 92 -2.99 7.44 -4.93
N ASP A 93 -3.49 6.98 -3.79
CA ASP A 93 -4.88 6.54 -3.62
C ASP A 93 -5.86 7.69 -3.81
N THR A 94 -5.51 8.91 -3.32
CA THR A 94 -6.30 10.11 -3.60
C THR A 94 -6.36 10.41 -5.09
N ALA A 95 -5.22 10.33 -5.80
CA ALA A 95 -5.17 10.58 -7.24
C ALA A 95 -6.01 9.55 -8.03
N LYS A 96 -5.92 8.26 -7.67
CA LYS A 96 -6.73 7.19 -8.25
C LYS A 96 -8.22 7.42 -8.02
N ALA A 97 -8.62 7.62 -6.77
CA ALA A 97 -10.02 7.81 -6.42
C ALA A 97 -10.62 9.10 -7.03
N ALA A 98 -9.85 10.21 -7.05
CA ALA A 98 -10.29 11.45 -7.68
C ALA A 98 -10.44 11.29 -9.20
N SER A 99 -9.58 10.49 -9.85
CA SER A 99 -9.67 10.21 -11.28
C SER A 99 -10.97 9.47 -11.66
N ILE A 100 -11.48 8.60 -10.78
CA ILE A 100 -12.80 7.96 -10.93
C ILE A 100 -13.90 9.04 -11.03
N MET A 101 -13.85 10.03 -10.16
CA MET A 101 -14.88 11.06 -10.08
C MET A 101 -14.84 12.09 -11.22
N MET A 102 -13.90 11.98 -12.16
CA MET A 102 -13.88 12.77 -13.39
C MET A 102 -14.92 12.32 -14.42
N VAL A 103 -15.27 11.04 -14.42
CA VAL A 103 -16.20 10.43 -15.39
C VAL A 103 -17.44 9.81 -14.76
N ASN A 104 -17.49 9.77 -13.43
CA ASN A 104 -18.60 9.18 -12.70
C ASN A 104 -19.32 10.24 -11.88
N GLU A 105 -20.66 10.21 -11.90
CA GLU A 105 -21.53 11.17 -11.22
C GLU A 105 -21.80 10.77 -9.77
N GLY A 106 -22.19 11.74 -8.94
CA GLY A 106 -22.57 11.53 -7.54
C GLY A 106 -21.38 11.60 -6.61
N ASP A 107 -21.30 10.70 -5.67
CA ASP A 107 -20.31 10.66 -4.62
C ASP A 107 -19.41 9.42 -4.75
N LEU A 108 -18.14 9.51 -4.33
CA LEU A 108 -17.23 8.37 -4.36
C LEU A 108 -17.81 7.15 -3.64
N TRP A 109 -18.49 7.36 -2.50
CA TRP A 109 -19.04 6.25 -1.71
C TRP A 109 -20.15 5.47 -2.40
N ASP A 110 -20.80 6.09 -3.42
CA ASP A 110 -21.74 5.37 -4.28
C ASP A 110 -21.10 4.16 -5.00
N TYR A 111 -19.79 4.19 -5.18
CA TYR A 111 -19.00 3.20 -5.93
C TYR A 111 -18.25 2.20 -5.01
N ALA A 112 -18.27 2.39 -3.69
CA ALA A 112 -17.68 1.42 -2.75
C ALA A 112 -18.48 0.11 -2.78
N GLN A 113 -17.76 -1.02 -2.89
CA GLN A 113 -18.36 -2.35 -3.06
C GLN A 113 -18.63 -3.07 -1.73
N ALA A 114 -18.19 -2.49 -0.60
CA ALA A 114 -18.36 -3.05 0.75
C ALA A 114 -19.01 -2.04 1.71
N GLY A 115 -19.23 -2.45 2.94
CA GLY A 115 -19.75 -1.62 4.00
C GLY A 115 -21.04 -0.89 3.63
N THR A 116 -21.10 0.42 3.92
CA THR A 116 -22.24 1.30 3.57
C THR A 116 -22.21 1.82 2.12
N GLY A 117 -21.33 1.29 1.29
CA GLY A 117 -21.15 1.69 -0.10
C GLY A 117 -22.39 1.44 -0.98
N GLY A 118 -22.56 2.28 -2.01
CA GLY A 118 -23.68 2.22 -2.93
C GLY A 118 -23.58 1.13 -4.00
N ARG A 119 -22.42 0.46 -4.14
CA ARG A 119 -22.14 -0.64 -5.07
C ARG A 119 -22.41 -0.33 -6.54
N LYS A 120 -22.33 0.95 -6.93
CA LYS A 120 -22.42 1.34 -8.33
C LYS A 120 -21.18 0.88 -9.10
N GLU A 121 -21.37 0.54 -10.36
CA GLU A 121 -20.27 0.22 -11.27
C GLU A 121 -19.49 1.47 -11.67
N VAL A 122 -18.16 1.39 -11.62
CA VAL A 122 -17.26 2.44 -12.12
C VAL A 122 -17.19 2.35 -13.64
N LYS A 123 -17.60 3.39 -14.35
CA LYS A 123 -17.62 3.45 -15.82
C LYS A 123 -16.25 3.71 -16.45
N GLY A 124 -15.30 4.22 -15.66
CA GLY A 124 -13.96 4.56 -16.10
C GLY A 124 -13.32 5.59 -15.17
N ALA A 125 -12.09 5.99 -15.52
CA ALA A 125 -11.33 7.00 -14.80
C ALA A 125 -10.43 7.79 -15.76
N PHE A 126 -9.94 8.95 -15.35
CA PHE A 126 -8.87 9.64 -16.07
C PHE A 126 -7.54 8.93 -15.84
N PRO A 127 -6.56 9.09 -16.76
CA PRO A 127 -5.25 8.47 -16.58
C PRO A 127 -4.58 8.89 -15.28
N VAL A 128 -3.98 7.92 -14.57
CA VAL A 128 -3.21 8.16 -13.35
C VAL A 128 -1.75 7.82 -13.59
N MET A 129 -0.87 8.65 -13.06
CA MET A 129 0.56 8.43 -12.96
C MET A 129 0.98 8.49 -11.50
N THR A 130 2.00 7.73 -11.11
CA THR A 130 2.53 7.75 -9.74
C THR A 130 3.99 8.13 -9.69
N ILE A 131 4.38 8.87 -8.66
CA ILE A 131 5.76 9.18 -8.28
C ILE A 131 5.86 8.87 -6.80
N THR A 132 6.29 7.67 -6.48
CA THR A 132 6.28 7.21 -5.09
C THR A 132 7.54 7.66 -4.33
N THR A 133 7.34 7.96 -3.05
CA THR A 133 8.41 8.30 -2.10
C THR A 133 8.46 7.32 -0.93
N THR A 134 7.72 6.23 -1.01
CA THR A 134 7.62 5.20 0.04
C THR A 134 7.70 3.80 -0.55
N ALA A 135 7.99 2.81 0.27
CA ALA A 135 8.10 1.41 -0.16
C ALA A 135 7.29 0.51 0.79
N GLY A 136 6.02 0.29 0.47
CA GLY A 136 5.11 -0.50 1.31
C GLY A 136 3.86 -0.94 0.57
N THR A 137 3.02 0.01 0.16
CA THR A 137 1.65 -0.24 -0.30
C THR A 137 1.54 -0.99 -1.64
N GLY A 138 2.51 -0.84 -2.54
CA GLY A 138 2.44 -1.45 -3.87
C GLY A 138 1.42 -0.81 -4.82
N THR A 139 0.69 0.23 -4.38
CA THR A 139 -0.35 0.92 -5.15
C THR A 139 0.14 1.50 -6.48
N GLU A 140 1.44 1.55 -6.70
CA GLU A 140 2.07 1.95 -7.96
C GLU A 140 1.80 0.96 -9.11
N CYS A 141 1.52 -0.31 -8.79
CA CYS A 141 1.39 -1.37 -9.78
C CYS A 141 0.07 -2.16 -9.70
N ASP A 142 -0.89 -1.68 -8.92
CA ASP A 142 -2.18 -2.32 -8.74
C ASP A 142 -3.37 -1.39 -9.08
N PRO A 143 -4.59 -1.93 -9.22
CA PRO A 143 -5.79 -1.16 -9.53
C PRO A 143 -6.56 -0.73 -8.26
N TRP A 144 -5.95 -0.76 -7.08
CA TRP A 144 -6.62 -0.49 -5.81
C TRP A 144 -6.32 0.92 -5.29
N CYS A 145 -7.28 1.51 -4.58
CA CYS A 145 -7.08 2.67 -3.73
C CYS A 145 -7.94 2.55 -2.47
N VAL A 146 -7.40 2.93 -1.32
CA VAL A 146 -8.03 2.74 -0.01
C VAL A 146 -8.39 4.09 0.58
N ILE A 147 -9.69 4.33 0.74
CA ILE A 147 -10.25 5.63 1.17
C ILE A 147 -11.07 5.48 2.45
N THR A 148 -10.95 6.45 3.33
CA THR A 148 -11.69 6.51 4.59
C THR A 148 -12.93 7.41 4.43
N ASN A 149 -14.10 6.89 4.80
CA ASN A 149 -15.27 7.72 5.03
C ASN A 149 -15.24 8.24 6.47
N GLU A 150 -14.99 9.52 6.62
CA GLU A 150 -14.86 10.17 7.92
C GLU A 150 -16.17 10.22 8.72
N GLN A 151 -17.32 10.03 8.08
CA GLN A 151 -18.63 10.01 8.73
C GLN A 151 -18.97 8.65 9.29
N THR A 152 -18.78 7.57 8.50
CA THR A 152 -19.09 6.20 8.90
C THR A 152 -17.94 5.50 9.61
N LYS A 153 -16.71 6.08 9.55
CA LYS A 153 -15.47 5.49 10.07
C LYS A 153 -15.05 4.20 9.36
N GLU A 154 -15.57 4.00 8.16
CA GLU A 154 -15.18 2.89 7.30
C GLU A 154 -13.95 3.28 6.49
N LYS A 155 -13.00 2.37 6.38
CA LYS A 155 -11.85 2.45 5.48
C LYS A 155 -11.95 1.28 4.51
N LEU A 156 -12.27 1.58 3.26
CA LEU A 156 -12.59 0.60 2.23
C LEU A 156 -11.69 0.79 1.01
N ASP A 157 -11.46 -0.32 0.33
CA ASP A 157 -10.80 -0.35 -0.97
C ASP A 157 -11.80 -0.11 -2.12
N PHE A 158 -11.29 0.53 -3.15
CA PHE A 158 -11.95 0.70 -4.45
C PHE A 158 -11.06 0.07 -5.50
N GLY A 159 -11.54 -0.93 -6.20
CA GLY A 159 -10.81 -1.65 -7.23
C GLY A 159 -11.47 -1.52 -8.60
N THR A 160 -10.71 -1.05 -9.59
CA THR A 160 -11.13 -1.05 -10.99
C THR A 160 -9.92 -0.96 -11.90
N ASP A 161 -9.92 -1.74 -12.98
CA ASP A 161 -8.85 -1.71 -13.98
C ASP A 161 -8.58 -0.30 -14.55
N ALA A 162 -9.59 0.58 -14.50
CA ALA A 162 -9.48 1.95 -14.99
C ALA A 162 -8.46 2.80 -14.21
N VAL A 163 -8.12 2.45 -12.96
CA VAL A 163 -7.17 3.20 -12.14
C VAL A 163 -5.78 2.55 -12.02
N PHE A 164 -5.53 1.47 -12.79
CA PHE A 164 -4.13 1.07 -12.96
C PHE A 164 -3.29 2.28 -13.38
N PRO A 165 -2.23 2.63 -12.66
CA PRO A 165 -1.35 3.69 -13.10
C PRO A 165 -0.82 3.41 -14.51
N VAL A 166 -0.97 4.35 -15.44
CA VAL A 166 -0.42 4.17 -16.79
C VAL A 166 1.10 4.24 -16.78
N ILE A 167 1.67 5.03 -15.86
CA ILE A 167 3.12 5.16 -15.63
C ILE A 167 3.36 5.24 -14.13
N SER A 168 4.35 4.51 -13.63
CA SER A 168 4.82 4.61 -12.24
C SER A 168 6.32 4.86 -12.21
N VAL A 169 6.71 6.01 -11.66
CA VAL A 169 8.12 6.36 -11.41
C VAL A 169 8.46 5.95 -9.99
N ILE A 170 9.36 5.01 -9.87
CA ILE A 170 9.85 4.46 -8.61
C ILE A 170 11.35 4.72 -8.55
N ASP A 171 11.70 5.85 -7.91
CA ASP A 171 13.08 6.30 -7.74
C ASP A 171 13.49 6.12 -6.27
N PRO A 172 14.29 5.11 -5.93
CA PRO A 172 14.70 4.83 -4.56
C PRO A 172 15.46 5.98 -3.87
N GLU A 173 16.04 6.91 -4.64
CA GLU A 173 16.69 8.11 -4.06
C GLU A 173 15.67 9.01 -3.34
N LEU A 174 14.39 8.99 -3.73
CA LEU A 174 13.33 9.74 -3.06
C LEU A 174 12.97 9.19 -1.68
N MET A 175 13.46 8.00 -1.35
CA MET A 175 13.16 7.28 -0.10
C MET A 175 14.30 7.37 0.93
N LEU A 176 15.45 7.97 0.59
CA LEU A 176 16.63 8.05 1.47
C LEU A 176 16.35 8.82 2.76
N THR A 177 15.40 9.75 2.74
CA THR A 177 15.04 10.59 3.89
C THR A 177 13.90 10.01 4.74
N LEU A 178 13.38 8.82 4.40
CA LEU A 178 12.31 8.19 5.18
C LEU A 178 12.79 7.85 6.60
N PRO A 179 12.05 8.25 7.64
CA PRO A 179 12.35 7.86 9.01
C PRO A 179 12.35 6.34 9.19
N ARG A 180 13.23 5.83 10.08
CA ARG A 180 13.36 4.40 10.39
C ARG A 180 12.01 3.74 10.72
N THR A 181 11.22 4.35 11.59
CA THR A 181 9.93 3.81 12.01
C THR A 181 8.97 3.65 10.83
N LEU A 182 8.88 4.65 9.96
CA LEU A 182 8.02 4.60 8.79
C LEU A 182 8.54 3.57 7.76
N THR A 183 9.86 3.49 7.56
CA THR A 183 10.52 2.46 6.73
C THR A 183 10.13 1.05 7.21
N LEU A 184 10.15 0.81 8.53
CA LEU A 184 9.79 -0.49 9.10
C LEU A 184 8.31 -0.80 8.95
N TYR A 185 7.41 0.13 9.27
CA TYR A 185 5.98 -0.09 9.10
C TYR A 185 5.62 -0.42 7.65
N GLN A 186 6.22 0.27 6.69
CA GLN A 186 5.99 0.01 5.27
C GLN A 186 6.66 -1.28 4.79
N GLY A 187 7.85 -1.60 5.27
CA GLY A 187 8.51 -2.86 4.93
C GLY A 187 7.75 -4.09 5.43
N PHE A 188 7.15 -4.02 6.63
CA PHE A 188 6.27 -5.08 7.13
C PHE A 188 4.93 -5.11 6.39
N ASP A 189 4.37 -3.96 6.01
CA ASP A 189 3.19 -3.88 5.14
C ASP A 189 3.42 -4.65 3.83
N ALA A 190 4.53 -4.37 3.15
CA ALA A 190 4.93 -5.11 1.95
C ALA A 190 5.15 -6.60 2.21
N LEU A 191 5.74 -6.98 3.36
CA LEU A 191 5.88 -8.39 3.72
C LEU A 191 4.52 -9.08 3.82
N PHE A 192 3.56 -8.46 4.48
CA PHE A 192 2.23 -9.03 4.64
C PHE A 192 1.44 -9.02 3.33
N HIS A 193 1.59 -8.02 2.46
CA HIS A 193 1.08 -8.09 1.09
C HIS A 193 1.57 -9.35 0.36
N ALA A 194 2.89 -9.62 0.41
CA ALA A 194 3.45 -10.80 -0.22
C ALA A 194 2.94 -12.11 0.41
N VAL A 195 2.91 -12.19 1.75
CA VAL A 195 2.44 -13.39 2.46
C VAL A 195 0.96 -13.66 2.18
N GLU A 196 0.12 -12.64 2.28
CA GLU A 196 -1.33 -12.77 2.09
C GLU A 196 -1.68 -13.10 0.64
N CYS A 197 -1.13 -12.37 -0.34
CA CYS A 197 -1.33 -12.68 -1.76
C CYS A 197 -0.84 -14.09 -2.12
N TYR A 198 0.20 -14.61 -1.47
CA TYR A 198 0.71 -15.96 -1.68
C TYR A 198 -0.26 -17.02 -1.18
N ILE A 199 -0.86 -16.82 0.01
CA ILE A 199 -1.75 -17.82 0.61
C ILE A 199 -3.22 -17.68 0.18
N ALA A 200 -3.63 -16.54 -0.38
CA ALA A 200 -5.00 -16.29 -0.85
C ALA A 200 -5.45 -17.33 -1.88
N THR A 201 -6.78 -17.61 -1.91
CA THR A 201 -7.37 -18.60 -2.80
C THR A 201 -7.42 -18.17 -4.26
N CYS A 202 -7.36 -16.87 -4.55
CA CYS A 202 -7.43 -16.30 -5.90
C CYS A 202 -6.06 -16.13 -6.58
N GLY A 203 -4.95 -16.47 -5.91
CA GLY A 203 -3.60 -16.36 -6.46
C GLY A 203 -3.33 -17.34 -7.61
N CYS A 204 -2.26 -17.08 -8.36
CA CYS A 204 -1.80 -17.93 -9.46
C CYS A 204 -0.27 -18.13 -9.38
N LYS A 205 0.30 -18.99 -10.24
CA LYS A 205 1.75 -19.27 -10.25
C LYS A 205 2.62 -18.02 -10.42
N LEU A 206 2.13 -17.01 -11.15
CA LEU A 206 2.87 -15.77 -11.33
C LEU A 206 2.87 -14.94 -10.03
N THR A 207 1.74 -14.92 -9.32
CA THR A 207 1.64 -14.34 -7.98
C THR A 207 2.63 -15.00 -7.03
N ASP A 208 2.70 -16.33 -7.04
CA ASP A 208 3.60 -17.11 -6.18
C ASP A 208 5.07 -16.69 -6.37
N ILE A 209 5.51 -16.51 -7.64
CA ILE A 209 6.88 -16.09 -7.97
C ILE A 209 7.16 -14.69 -7.40
N TYR A 210 6.25 -13.74 -7.59
CA TYR A 210 6.41 -12.38 -7.08
C TYR A 210 6.46 -12.34 -5.55
N CYS A 211 5.55 -13.06 -4.90
CA CYS A 211 5.45 -13.10 -3.44
C CYS A 211 6.68 -13.72 -2.78
N LEU A 212 7.13 -14.88 -3.25
CA LEU A 212 8.29 -15.54 -2.64
C LEU A 212 9.58 -14.73 -2.82
N GLU A 213 9.79 -14.09 -3.98
CA GLU A 213 10.96 -13.21 -4.17
C GLU A 213 10.82 -11.94 -3.31
N ALA A 214 9.63 -11.36 -3.17
CA ALA A 214 9.41 -10.21 -2.30
C ALA A 214 9.72 -10.55 -0.82
N VAL A 215 9.21 -11.68 -0.32
CA VAL A 215 9.51 -12.15 1.06
C VAL A 215 11.01 -12.30 1.28
N LYS A 216 11.72 -12.92 0.34
CA LYS A 216 13.17 -13.10 0.41
C LYS A 216 13.93 -11.77 0.45
N LEU A 217 13.58 -10.83 -0.43
CA LEU A 217 14.21 -9.52 -0.49
C LEU A 217 13.93 -8.70 0.77
N ILE A 218 12.67 -8.67 1.23
CA ILE A 218 12.30 -7.93 2.44
C ILE A 218 13.01 -8.51 3.66
N THR A 219 13.01 -9.82 3.84
CA THR A 219 13.69 -10.46 4.97
C THR A 219 15.17 -10.12 5.01
N ARG A 220 15.82 -10.07 3.85
CA ARG A 220 17.26 -9.75 3.75
C ARG A 220 17.55 -8.27 3.99
N TRP A 221 16.77 -7.37 3.38
CA TRP A 221 17.14 -5.96 3.27
C TRP A 221 16.44 -5.04 4.27
N LEU A 222 15.31 -5.45 4.86
CA LEU A 222 14.61 -4.63 5.84
C LEU A 222 15.45 -4.34 7.09
N PRO A 223 16.19 -5.30 7.68
CA PRO A 223 17.11 -5.00 8.77
C PRO A 223 18.22 -4.03 8.34
N VAL A 224 18.78 -4.19 7.15
CA VAL A 224 19.87 -3.33 6.62
C VAL A 224 19.39 -1.88 6.47
N VAL A 225 18.24 -1.65 5.84
CA VAL A 225 17.70 -0.29 5.67
C VAL A 225 17.20 0.31 6.98
N ALA A 226 16.85 -0.53 7.97
CA ALA A 226 16.48 -0.07 9.30
C ALA A 226 17.69 0.42 10.12
N GLU A 227 18.85 -0.16 9.90
CA GLU A 227 20.13 0.25 10.52
C GLU A 227 20.71 1.48 9.82
N ASP A 228 20.72 1.46 8.48
CA ASP A 228 21.20 2.56 7.63
C ASP A 228 20.14 2.93 6.59
N GLY A 229 19.35 3.96 6.91
CA GLY A 229 18.29 4.46 6.03
C GLY A 229 18.79 5.13 4.75
N GLU A 230 20.07 5.50 4.66
CA GLU A 230 20.70 6.08 3.48
C GLU A 230 21.37 5.04 2.58
N ASN A 231 21.35 3.76 2.96
CA ASN A 231 21.86 2.66 2.14
C ASN A 231 21.04 2.50 0.86
N LEU A 232 21.56 3.03 -0.24
CA LEU A 232 20.85 3.05 -1.53
C LEU A 232 20.56 1.64 -2.07
N GLU A 233 21.49 0.68 -1.88
CA GLU A 233 21.26 -0.70 -2.32
C GLU A 233 20.08 -1.33 -1.57
N ALA A 234 19.99 -1.12 -0.25
CA ALA A 234 18.87 -1.59 0.55
C ALA A 234 17.56 -0.90 0.11
N ARG A 235 17.56 0.42 -0.12
CA ARG A 235 16.40 1.15 -0.65
C ARG A 235 15.95 0.63 -2.02
N VAL A 236 16.88 0.32 -2.93
CA VAL A 236 16.57 -0.26 -4.24
C VAL A 236 15.87 -1.61 -4.09
N ASN A 237 16.41 -2.51 -3.25
CA ASN A 237 15.84 -3.85 -3.08
C ASN A 237 14.48 -3.81 -2.36
N ILE A 238 14.33 -3.00 -1.31
CA ILE A 238 13.05 -2.85 -0.59
C ILE A 238 11.99 -2.21 -1.50
N SER A 239 12.32 -1.15 -2.24
CA SER A 239 11.35 -0.54 -3.15
C SER A 239 10.99 -1.45 -4.32
N TYR A 240 11.93 -2.26 -4.83
CA TYR A 240 11.62 -3.26 -5.85
C TYR A 240 10.65 -4.32 -5.30
N ALA A 241 10.92 -4.85 -4.11
CA ALA A 241 10.05 -5.83 -3.48
C ALA A 241 8.65 -5.25 -3.20
N ALA A 242 8.57 -4.09 -2.56
CA ALA A 242 7.31 -3.48 -2.14
C ALA A 242 6.50 -2.90 -3.32
N ASN A 243 7.11 -2.01 -4.10
CA ASN A 243 6.38 -1.21 -5.10
C ASN A 243 6.19 -1.96 -6.43
N VAL A 244 7.06 -2.92 -6.77
CA VAL A 244 6.96 -3.67 -8.01
C VAL A 244 6.39 -5.06 -7.77
N LEU A 245 7.10 -5.91 -7.00
CA LEU A 245 6.68 -7.31 -6.84
C LEU A 245 5.35 -7.42 -6.08
N CYS A 246 5.22 -6.77 -4.91
CA CYS A 246 3.97 -6.79 -4.15
C CYS A 246 2.84 -6.07 -4.88
N GLY A 247 3.10 -4.95 -5.58
CA GLY A 247 2.08 -4.25 -6.34
C GLY A 247 1.49 -5.14 -7.46
N PHE A 248 2.33 -5.81 -8.25
CA PHE A 248 1.84 -6.76 -9.25
C PHE A 248 1.22 -8.02 -8.61
N ALA A 249 1.71 -8.48 -7.47
CA ALA A 249 1.06 -9.58 -6.75
C ALA A 249 -0.38 -9.23 -6.34
N GLN A 250 -0.61 -8.04 -5.80
CA GLN A 250 -1.93 -7.53 -5.42
C GLN A 250 -2.86 -7.36 -6.63
N SER A 251 -2.33 -7.05 -7.82
CA SER A 251 -3.13 -6.97 -9.05
C SER A 251 -3.60 -8.33 -9.58
N LEU A 252 -2.99 -9.43 -9.12
CA LEU A 252 -3.25 -10.80 -9.56
C LEU A 252 -3.87 -11.68 -8.45
N SER A 253 -3.92 -11.17 -7.23
CA SER A 253 -4.40 -11.86 -6.04
C SER A 253 -5.09 -10.83 -5.11
N ALA A 254 -5.24 -11.15 -3.85
CA ALA A 254 -5.85 -10.28 -2.86
C ALA A 254 -5.11 -10.35 -1.52
N THR A 255 -5.17 -9.28 -0.74
CA THR A 255 -4.95 -9.35 0.69
C THR A 255 -6.15 -10.00 1.38
N ILE A 256 -5.96 -10.51 2.59
CA ILE A 256 -6.94 -11.31 3.30
C ILE A 256 -7.19 -10.76 4.73
N SER A 257 -7.66 -11.59 5.64
CA SER A 257 -8.05 -11.17 6.99
C SER A 257 -7.11 -10.22 7.73
N PRO A 258 -5.77 -10.35 7.71
CA PRO A 258 -4.89 -9.40 8.41
C PRO A 258 -5.06 -7.97 7.94
N HIS A 259 -5.13 -7.75 6.62
CA HIS A 259 -5.33 -6.42 6.04
C HIS A 259 -6.72 -5.86 6.37
N ILE A 260 -7.78 -6.68 6.32
CA ILE A 260 -9.13 -6.26 6.70
C ILE A 260 -9.17 -5.81 8.16
N ILE A 261 -8.56 -6.58 9.06
CA ILE A 261 -8.44 -6.22 10.48
C ILE A 261 -7.63 -4.92 10.64
N GLY A 262 -6.50 -4.79 9.93
CA GLY A 262 -5.66 -3.60 9.96
C GLY A 262 -6.36 -2.34 9.43
N GLN A 263 -7.14 -2.46 8.37
CA GLN A 263 -7.97 -1.37 7.84
C GLN A 263 -9.04 -0.95 8.85
N CYS A 264 -9.74 -1.89 9.49
CA CYS A 264 -10.70 -1.60 10.54
C CYS A 264 -10.06 -0.85 11.73
N MET A 265 -8.89 -1.31 12.18
CA MET A 265 -8.15 -0.63 13.25
C MET A 265 -7.76 0.80 12.84
N SER A 266 -7.21 1.00 11.66
CA SER A 266 -6.82 2.32 11.17
C SER A 266 -8.02 3.25 10.93
N GLY A 267 -9.18 2.71 10.54
CA GLY A 267 -10.43 3.46 10.38
C GLY A 267 -11.01 3.93 11.72
N LEU A 268 -10.96 3.07 12.74
CA LEU A 268 -11.44 3.40 14.09
C LEU A 268 -10.48 4.30 14.87
N PHE A 269 -9.18 4.13 14.65
CA PHE A 269 -8.10 4.84 15.34
C PHE A 269 -7.21 5.54 14.29
N PRO A 270 -7.53 6.77 13.88
CA PRO A 270 -6.82 7.46 12.78
C PRO A 270 -5.32 7.63 12.99
N GLY A 271 -4.84 7.63 14.24
CA GLY A 271 -3.41 7.65 14.58
C GLY A 271 -2.72 6.29 14.44
N PHE A 272 -3.46 5.22 14.17
CA PHE A 272 -2.88 3.89 13.99
C PHE A 272 -2.40 3.72 12.54
N VAL A 273 -1.10 3.89 12.34
CA VAL A 273 -0.45 3.71 11.03
C VAL A 273 -0.69 2.28 10.53
N HIS A 274 -1.06 2.13 9.26
CA HIS A 274 -1.52 0.86 8.69
C HIS A 274 -0.54 -0.30 8.90
N GLY A 275 0.73 -0.15 8.51
CA GLY A 275 1.74 -1.21 8.72
C GLY A 275 1.93 -1.59 10.19
N ALA A 276 1.78 -0.64 11.14
CA ALA A 276 1.82 -0.96 12.56
C ALA A 276 0.62 -1.81 13.00
N SER A 277 -0.57 -1.59 12.42
CA SER A 277 -1.76 -2.39 12.73
C SER A 277 -1.63 -3.84 12.28
N LEU A 278 -0.89 -4.09 11.20
CA LEU A 278 -0.57 -5.44 10.75
C LEU A 278 0.46 -6.11 11.68
N ILE A 279 1.52 -5.41 12.04
CA ILE A 279 2.61 -5.93 12.91
C ILE A 279 2.05 -6.44 14.25
N VAL A 280 1.20 -5.65 14.92
CA VAL A 280 0.69 -6.00 16.27
C VAL A 280 -0.21 -7.23 16.30
N THR A 281 -0.78 -7.62 15.17
CA THR A 281 -1.66 -8.80 15.04
C THR A 281 -0.95 -10.01 14.47
N ALA A 282 0.16 -9.82 13.76
CA ALA A 282 0.78 -10.82 12.89
C ALA A 282 1.16 -12.12 13.61
N GLU A 283 1.92 -12.04 14.70
CA GLU A 283 2.40 -13.25 15.40
C GLU A 283 1.21 -14.10 15.89
N ALA A 284 0.20 -13.47 16.50
CA ALA A 284 -0.96 -14.18 17.02
C ALA A 284 -1.81 -14.78 15.90
N TYR A 285 -2.01 -14.03 14.82
CA TYR A 285 -2.81 -14.45 13.68
C TYR A 285 -2.17 -15.64 12.96
N TYR A 286 -0.93 -15.50 12.52
CA TYR A 286 -0.26 -16.58 11.78
C TYR A 286 -0.01 -17.82 12.63
N LYS A 287 0.25 -17.64 13.94
CA LYS A 287 0.31 -18.77 14.87
C LYS A 287 -1.00 -19.54 14.90
N LEU A 288 -2.15 -18.85 14.99
CA LEU A 288 -3.48 -19.48 14.99
C LEU A 288 -3.70 -20.29 13.71
N VAL A 289 -3.39 -19.72 12.55
CA VAL A 289 -3.60 -20.39 11.24
C VAL A 289 -2.71 -21.61 11.09
N ILE A 290 -1.44 -21.51 11.48
CA ILE A 290 -0.47 -22.62 11.42
C ILE A 290 -0.85 -23.73 12.41
N ASP A 291 -1.22 -23.40 13.64
CA ASP A 291 -1.62 -24.39 14.66
C ASP A 291 -2.89 -25.16 14.23
N ARG A 292 -3.73 -24.59 13.38
CA ARG A 292 -4.89 -25.26 12.77
C ARG A 292 -4.56 -26.08 11.52
N GLY A 293 -3.31 -26.04 11.06
CA GLY A 293 -2.84 -26.81 9.91
C GLY A 293 -3.31 -26.30 8.55
N TYR A 294 -3.81 -25.05 8.47
CA TYR A 294 -4.21 -24.44 7.19
C TYR A 294 -2.99 -24.09 6.34
N VAL A 295 -3.07 -24.38 5.04
CA VAL A 295 -2.08 -24.04 4.00
C VAL A 295 -0.61 -24.30 4.39
N SER A 296 -0.39 -25.39 5.13
CA SER A 296 0.90 -25.72 5.74
C SER A 296 2.07 -25.74 4.74
N ASP A 297 1.85 -26.26 3.53
CA ASP A 297 2.90 -26.31 2.48
C ASP A 297 3.31 -24.90 2.05
N LYS A 298 2.36 -23.98 1.90
CA LYS A 298 2.65 -22.59 1.55
C LYS A 298 3.43 -21.89 2.66
N PHE A 299 3.10 -22.11 3.93
CA PHE A 299 3.89 -21.56 5.04
C PHE A 299 5.29 -22.16 5.14
N GLN A 300 5.49 -23.41 4.72
CA GLN A 300 6.83 -23.99 4.63
C GLN A 300 7.68 -23.30 3.55
N GLU A 301 7.07 -22.99 2.39
CA GLU A 301 7.76 -22.29 1.31
C GLU A 301 8.10 -20.86 1.70
N LEU A 302 7.18 -20.14 2.38
CA LEU A 302 7.45 -18.83 2.96
C LEU A 302 8.59 -18.87 3.98
N GLY A 303 8.63 -19.87 4.85
CA GLY A 303 9.74 -20.05 5.80
C GLY A 303 11.09 -20.24 5.10
N ARG A 304 11.14 -21.06 4.03
CA ARG A 304 12.35 -21.20 3.19
C ARG A 304 12.74 -19.88 2.51
N ALA A 305 11.76 -19.11 2.02
CA ALA A 305 12.04 -17.80 1.43
C ALA A 305 12.63 -16.81 2.45
N MET A 306 12.27 -16.96 3.73
CA MET A 306 12.87 -16.21 4.85
C MET A 306 14.24 -16.76 5.31
N GLY A 307 14.72 -17.86 4.72
CA GLY A 307 15.99 -18.49 5.07
C GLY A 307 15.94 -19.40 6.30
N GLU A 308 14.74 -19.83 6.72
CA GLU A 308 14.58 -20.72 7.87
C GLU A 308 14.48 -22.20 7.43
N GLU A 309 15.09 -23.09 8.20
CA GLU A 309 14.98 -24.53 8.00
C GLU A 309 13.65 -25.05 8.56
N GLN A 310 13.16 -26.13 7.96
CA GLN A 310 11.91 -26.75 8.40
C GLN A 310 12.14 -27.59 9.66
N GLU A 311 11.32 -27.40 10.69
CA GLU A 311 11.25 -28.28 11.85
C GLU A 311 10.42 -29.55 11.53
N GLU A 312 10.96 -30.73 11.84
CA GLU A 312 10.21 -31.97 11.72
C GLU A 312 8.96 -31.97 12.63
N GLY A 313 7.81 -32.34 12.07
CA GLY A 313 6.56 -32.51 12.81
C GLY A 313 5.76 -31.23 13.08
N ARG A 314 6.21 -30.05 12.58
CA ARG A 314 5.49 -28.78 12.69
C ARG A 314 5.43 -28.03 11.37
N PRO A 315 4.59 -28.42 10.43
CA PRO A 315 4.47 -27.75 9.13
C PRO A 315 4.13 -26.28 9.30
N GLY A 316 4.92 -25.40 8.66
CA GLY A 316 4.72 -23.94 8.70
C GLY A 316 5.37 -23.20 9.87
N SER A 317 5.93 -23.90 10.88
CA SER A 317 6.63 -23.26 12.02
C SER A 317 7.84 -22.44 11.58
N SER A 318 8.52 -22.83 10.49
CA SER A 318 9.63 -22.09 9.91
C SER A 318 9.25 -20.66 9.49
N PHE A 319 8.05 -20.43 8.94
CA PHE A 319 7.58 -19.10 8.64
C PHE A 319 7.42 -18.26 9.92
N LEU A 320 6.78 -18.81 10.96
CA LEU A 320 6.60 -18.10 12.22
C LEU A 320 7.94 -17.78 12.89
N SER A 321 8.91 -18.71 12.80
CA SER A 321 10.29 -18.49 13.25
C SER A 321 10.94 -17.32 12.51
N GLY A 322 10.89 -17.31 11.18
CA GLY A 322 11.44 -16.24 10.37
C GLY A 322 10.78 -14.88 10.63
N LEU A 323 9.45 -14.88 10.74
CA LEU A 323 8.68 -13.67 11.05
C LEU A 323 9.07 -13.08 12.41
N THR A 324 9.06 -13.90 13.47
CA THR A 324 9.39 -13.43 14.83
C THR A 324 10.83 -12.98 14.96
N LYS A 325 11.75 -13.64 14.24
CA LYS A 325 13.15 -13.25 14.15
C LYS A 325 13.34 -11.91 13.45
N LEU A 326 12.68 -11.71 12.31
CA LEU A 326 12.70 -10.43 11.59
C LEU A 326 12.11 -9.30 12.44
N MET A 327 10.98 -9.54 13.10
CA MET A 327 10.35 -8.57 14.01
C MET A 327 11.25 -8.23 15.20
N ALA A 328 11.98 -9.21 15.75
CA ALA A 328 12.93 -8.99 16.85
C ALA A 328 14.16 -8.20 16.38
N GLN A 329 14.74 -8.54 15.23
CA GLN A 329 15.89 -7.84 14.64
C GLN A 329 15.60 -6.36 14.34
N THR A 330 14.36 -6.04 14.02
CA THR A 330 13.92 -4.68 13.70
C THR A 330 13.26 -3.96 14.88
N GLU A 331 13.19 -4.60 16.06
CA GLU A 331 12.54 -4.06 17.28
C GLU A 331 11.04 -3.82 17.13
N MET A 332 10.36 -4.56 16.25
CA MET A 332 8.93 -4.43 16.00
C MET A 332 8.08 -5.49 16.72
N ARG A 333 8.68 -6.47 17.39
CA ARG A 333 7.96 -7.59 18.00
C ARG A 333 7.06 -7.17 19.17
N ASP A 334 7.55 -6.26 19.99
CA ASP A 334 6.90 -5.85 21.25
C ASP A 334 6.08 -4.55 21.10
N LEU A 335 5.64 -4.22 19.87
CA LEU A 335 4.86 -3.03 19.59
C LEU A 335 3.44 -3.16 20.22
N PRO A 336 3.07 -2.34 21.24
CA PRO A 336 1.80 -2.53 21.91
C PRO A 336 0.67 -1.77 21.19
N MET A 337 -0.50 -2.41 21.02
CA MET A 337 -1.70 -1.76 20.47
C MET A 337 -2.12 -0.52 21.29
N SER A 338 -1.88 -0.51 22.60
CA SER A 338 -2.22 0.62 23.47
C SER A 338 -1.49 1.91 23.14
N GLN A 339 -0.32 1.84 22.48
CA GLN A 339 0.41 3.01 21.97
C GLN A 339 -0.42 3.80 20.94
N PHE A 340 -1.33 3.12 20.24
CA PHE A 340 -2.21 3.70 19.23
C PHE A 340 -3.62 3.97 19.73
N GLY A 341 -3.82 3.91 21.05
CA GLY A 341 -5.10 4.19 21.69
C GLY A 341 -6.10 3.03 21.73
N VAL A 342 -5.73 1.85 21.25
CA VAL A 342 -6.58 0.65 21.29
C VAL A 342 -6.59 0.06 22.70
N ARG A 343 -7.78 -0.16 23.24
CA ARG A 343 -8.00 -0.74 24.57
C ARG A 343 -8.60 -2.13 24.43
N LYS A 344 -8.55 -2.92 25.48
CA LYS A 344 -9.07 -4.29 25.47
C LYS A 344 -10.57 -4.36 25.12
N GLU A 345 -11.34 -3.37 25.58
CA GLU A 345 -12.77 -3.26 25.27
C GLU A 345 -13.07 -3.01 23.78
N ASP A 346 -12.11 -2.44 23.04
CA ASP A 346 -12.27 -2.13 21.61
C ASP A 346 -12.12 -3.37 20.72
N LEU A 347 -11.44 -4.43 21.19
CA LEU A 347 -11.13 -5.63 20.41
C LEU A 347 -12.38 -6.33 19.85
N LYS A 348 -13.45 -6.40 20.66
CA LYS A 348 -14.72 -7.00 20.21
C LYS A 348 -15.32 -6.23 19.04
N ARG A 349 -15.32 -4.90 19.11
CA ARG A 349 -15.83 -4.04 18.03
C ARG A 349 -14.99 -4.15 16.77
N ILE A 350 -13.67 -4.23 16.89
CA ILE A 350 -12.77 -4.45 15.76
C ILE A 350 -13.12 -5.76 15.07
N ALA A 351 -13.27 -6.86 15.82
CA ALA A 351 -13.63 -8.16 15.27
C ALA A 351 -15.00 -8.15 14.58
N GLU A 352 -16.02 -7.53 15.18
CA GLU A 352 -17.38 -7.43 14.62
C GLU A 352 -17.39 -6.66 13.27
N ILE A 353 -16.64 -5.55 13.18
CA ILE A 353 -16.56 -4.77 11.94
C ILE A 353 -15.79 -5.55 10.88
N SER A 354 -14.66 -6.16 11.23
CA SER A 354 -13.84 -6.94 10.30
C SER A 354 -14.62 -8.11 9.70
N THR A 355 -15.37 -8.85 10.52
CA THR A 355 -16.23 -9.94 10.02
C THR A 355 -17.39 -9.44 9.17
N GLY A 356 -17.87 -8.22 9.38
CA GLY A 356 -18.92 -7.60 8.58
C GLY A 356 -18.48 -7.18 7.17
N ILE A 357 -17.18 -6.98 6.93
CA ILE A 357 -16.62 -6.68 5.60
C ILE A 357 -16.54 -7.96 4.75
N GLY A 358 -16.22 -9.10 5.37
CA GLY A 358 -16.09 -10.40 4.71
C GLY A 358 -14.62 -10.82 4.54
N PHE A 359 -14.42 -12.12 4.28
CA PHE A 359 -13.10 -12.76 4.13
C PHE A 359 -13.09 -13.69 2.93
N ASP A 360 -13.49 -13.19 1.77
CA ASP A 360 -13.84 -14.00 0.58
C ASP A 360 -12.65 -14.78 0.01
N PHE A 361 -11.42 -14.33 0.21
CA PHE A 361 -10.22 -14.94 -0.37
C PHE A 361 -9.34 -15.68 0.64
N ASP A 362 -9.79 -15.77 1.90
CA ASP A 362 -9.09 -16.55 2.90
C ASP A 362 -9.07 -18.04 2.53
N PRO A 363 -7.92 -18.74 2.69
CA PRO A 363 -7.82 -20.16 2.39
C PRO A 363 -8.41 -21.07 3.49
N TYR A 364 -9.10 -20.49 4.45
CA TYR A 364 -9.67 -21.13 5.63
C TYR A 364 -10.92 -20.40 6.12
N VAL A 365 -11.74 -21.09 6.88
CA VAL A 365 -12.87 -20.51 7.61
C VAL A 365 -12.46 -20.39 9.07
N LEU A 366 -12.45 -19.16 9.59
CA LEU A 366 -12.10 -18.86 10.99
C LEU A 366 -13.30 -19.11 11.91
#